data_4c279b0aba0130a91d7e45adc0d6ce87
#
_entry.id   4c279b0aba0130a91d7e45adc0d6ce87
#
_cell.length_a   1.000
_cell.length_b   1.000
_cell.length_c   1.000
_cell.angle_alpha   90.00
_cell.angle_beta   90.00
_cell.angle_gamma   90.00
#
_symmetry.space_group_name_H-M   'P 1'
#
loop_
_entity.id
_entity.type
_entity.pdbx_description
1 polymer ?
#
loop_
_entity_poly.entity_id
_entity_poly.type
_entity_poly.pdbx_seq_one_letter_code
_entity_poly.pdbx_strand_id
1 'polypeptide(L)'
;MKSFCFSVLVVALVLGVSSEAASAAKPSRATRLAGARSFAFAIGDGTLKGNLGRRYGRFDLVVVDGESAAARKVAAIRRSSGGLVLAYLDVGTIESYRGWYNAAKPFRLDYWADWGEWYANVNAGGFRSLILRRVAPAMLSKGFDGLFLDNTDMAETHPVQKPGMRTLVAGLSRLVRARGKLLMAQNGASANWPLRRFYDGINFEDVSFSYDFDRHAYFCRLAGAVARAQKNIRRYLSAGLKVTATDYLAARKTKETRIAVRNACSAGALPYVSDINLRRIPARPFLCH
;
A
#
# COMPACT_ATOMS: atom_id res chain seq x y z
N MET A 1 71.35 -61.26 -18.75
CA MET A 1 70.95 -59.83 -18.63
C MET A 1 69.44 -59.76 -18.72
N LYS A 2 68.76 -59.51 -17.60
CA LYS A 2 67.33 -59.46 -17.50
C LYS A 2 66.90 -58.00 -17.43
N SER A 3 66.16 -57.55 -18.45
CA SER A 3 65.61 -56.16 -18.51
C SER A 3 64.32 -56.09 -17.73
N PHE A 4 64.24 -55.22 -16.75
CA PHE A 4 63.03 -54.93 -16.00
C PHE A 4 62.35 -53.72 -16.60
N CYS A 5 61.07 -53.90 -17.08
CA CYS A 5 60.21 -52.81 -17.48
C CYS A 5 59.43 -52.31 -16.27
N PHE A 6 59.58 -51.01 -15.92
CA PHE A 6 58.78 -50.32 -14.92
C PHE A 6 57.56 -49.69 -15.61
N SER A 7 56.39 -50.16 -15.27
CA SER A 7 55.13 -49.53 -15.69
C SER A 7 54.77 -48.45 -14.65
N VAL A 8 54.70 -47.18 -15.12
CA VAL A 8 54.26 -46.05 -14.33
C VAL A 8 52.76 -45.95 -14.48
N LEU A 9 52.03 -46.16 -13.38
CA LEU A 9 50.59 -45.99 -13.31
C LEU A 9 50.26 -44.49 -13.01
N VAL A 10 49.73 -43.75 -13.99
CA VAL A 10 49.26 -42.38 -13.79
C VAL A 10 47.79 -42.45 -13.31
N VAL A 11 47.59 -42.14 -12.03
CA VAL A 11 46.27 -41.95 -11.45
C VAL A 11 45.81 -40.54 -11.72
N ALA A 12 44.90 -40.34 -12.62
CA ALA A 12 44.25 -39.05 -12.88
C ALA A 12 43.17 -38.82 -11.79
N LEU A 13 43.47 -37.87 -10.86
CA LEU A 13 42.50 -37.41 -9.86
C LEU A 13 41.55 -36.43 -10.52
N VAL A 14 40.32 -36.89 -10.83
CA VAL A 14 39.22 -36.00 -11.32
C VAL A 14 38.63 -35.29 -10.10
N LEU A 15 39.02 -34.02 -9.87
CA LEU A 15 38.37 -33.14 -8.91
C LEU A 15 37.03 -32.74 -9.51
N GLY A 16 35.97 -33.38 -9.07
CA GLY A 16 34.57 -32.97 -9.35
C GLY A 16 34.26 -31.65 -8.67
N VAL A 17 34.30 -30.58 -9.41
CA VAL A 17 33.77 -29.26 -8.95
C VAL A 17 32.24 -29.34 -8.95
N SER A 18 31.66 -29.66 -7.80
CA SER A 18 30.22 -29.55 -7.60
C SER A 18 29.87 -28.06 -7.60
N SER A 19 29.35 -27.56 -8.71
CA SER A 19 28.73 -26.25 -8.80
C SER A 19 27.40 -26.30 -8.03
N GLU A 20 27.42 -25.99 -6.73
CA GLU A 20 26.22 -25.65 -6.02
C GLU A 20 25.65 -24.36 -6.61
N ALA A 21 24.60 -24.49 -7.42
CA ALA A 21 23.83 -23.36 -7.86
C ALA A 21 23.20 -22.69 -6.62
N ALA A 22 23.82 -21.62 -6.15
CA ALA A 22 23.31 -20.82 -5.06
C ALA A 22 21.90 -20.36 -5.44
N SER A 23 20.89 -20.93 -4.79
CA SER A 23 19.49 -20.50 -4.95
C SER A 23 19.40 -19.04 -4.53
N ALA A 24 19.23 -18.13 -5.49
CA ALA A 24 19.12 -16.71 -5.22
C ALA A 24 17.98 -16.47 -4.24
N ALA A 25 18.28 -15.94 -3.06
CA ALA A 25 17.30 -15.64 -2.03
C ALA A 25 16.22 -14.70 -2.60
N LYS A 26 14.96 -14.99 -2.32
CA LYS A 26 13.85 -14.13 -2.78
C LYS A 26 14.06 -12.70 -2.27
N PRO A 27 13.88 -11.67 -3.12
CA PRO A 27 14.09 -10.29 -2.73
C PRO A 27 13.16 -9.89 -1.57
N SER A 28 13.66 -9.05 -0.68
CA SER A 28 12.89 -8.55 0.46
C SER A 28 11.61 -7.82 0.00
N ARG A 29 10.63 -7.66 0.89
CA ARG A 29 9.43 -6.86 0.57
C ARG A 29 9.78 -5.42 0.25
N ALA A 30 10.74 -4.83 0.94
CA ALA A 30 11.22 -3.47 0.66
C ALA A 30 11.83 -3.37 -0.76
N THR A 31 12.66 -4.32 -1.17
CA THR A 31 13.22 -4.40 -2.53
C THR A 31 12.10 -4.55 -3.57
N ARG A 32 11.10 -5.39 -3.30
CA ARG A 32 9.96 -5.59 -4.18
C ARG A 32 9.09 -4.33 -4.28
N LEU A 33 8.88 -3.60 -3.18
CA LEU A 33 8.15 -2.33 -3.17
C LEU A 33 8.90 -1.27 -3.99
N ALA A 34 10.20 -1.15 -3.81
CA ALA A 34 11.04 -0.24 -4.60
C ALA A 34 10.94 -0.53 -6.10
N GLY A 35 10.97 -1.81 -6.49
CA GLY A 35 10.86 -2.27 -7.87
C GLY A 35 9.44 -2.28 -8.46
N ALA A 36 8.38 -2.02 -7.68
CA ALA A 36 7.02 -2.02 -8.18
C ALA A 36 6.82 -0.93 -9.24
N ARG A 37 6.16 -1.28 -10.35
CA ARG A 37 5.87 -0.40 -11.50
C ARG A 37 4.38 -0.19 -11.73
N SER A 38 3.53 -0.93 -11.03
CA SER A 38 2.08 -0.88 -11.17
C SER A 38 1.38 -0.97 -9.82
N PHE A 39 0.26 -0.27 -9.71
CA PHE A 39 -0.49 -0.09 -8.47
C PHE A 39 -1.98 -0.30 -8.68
N ALA A 40 -2.64 -0.98 -7.74
CA ALA A 40 -4.09 -1.05 -7.64
C ALA A 40 -4.53 -0.72 -6.22
N PHE A 41 -5.48 0.21 -6.10
CA PHE A 41 -6.13 0.57 -4.85
C PHE A 41 -7.64 0.31 -4.98
N ALA A 42 -8.11 -0.80 -4.42
CA ALA A 42 -9.45 -1.31 -4.68
C ALA A 42 -10.05 -1.90 -3.40
N ILE A 43 -10.71 -1.04 -2.62
CA ILE A 43 -11.30 -1.38 -1.32
C ILE A 43 -12.83 -1.42 -1.35
N GLY A 44 -13.45 -0.86 -2.39
CA GLY A 44 -14.89 -0.76 -2.49
C GLY A 44 -15.60 -2.09 -2.77
N ASP A 45 -16.92 -2.07 -2.71
CA ASP A 45 -17.77 -3.24 -2.88
C ASP A 45 -17.49 -3.98 -4.19
N GLY A 46 -17.52 -5.30 -4.12
CA GLY A 46 -17.34 -6.17 -5.28
C GLY A 46 -15.89 -6.36 -5.73
N THR A 47 -14.92 -5.60 -5.20
CA THR A 47 -13.50 -5.72 -5.58
C THR A 47 -12.90 -7.08 -5.25
N LEU A 48 -13.38 -7.72 -4.20
CA LEU A 48 -12.97 -9.05 -3.76
C LEU A 48 -13.90 -10.19 -4.25
N LYS A 49 -14.70 -9.95 -5.32
CA LYS A 49 -15.55 -10.98 -5.94
C LYS A 49 -14.95 -11.49 -7.26
N GLY A 50 -15.37 -12.68 -7.67
CA GLY A 50 -14.97 -13.31 -8.94
C GLY A 50 -13.53 -13.81 -8.97
N ASN A 51 -12.95 -13.90 -10.16
CA ASN A 51 -11.58 -14.38 -10.36
C ASN A 51 -10.55 -13.29 -10.01
N LEU A 52 -10.02 -13.35 -8.79
CA LEU A 52 -9.08 -12.37 -8.27
C LEU A 52 -7.73 -12.42 -9.01
N GLY A 53 -7.31 -13.59 -9.49
CA GLY A 53 -6.11 -13.74 -10.29
C GLY A 53 -6.18 -12.95 -11.59
N ARG A 54 -7.31 -13.04 -12.31
CA ARG A 54 -7.54 -12.26 -13.54
C ARG A 54 -7.61 -10.76 -13.26
N ARG A 55 -8.18 -10.36 -12.11
CA ARG A 55 -8.37 -8.95 -11.75
C ARG A 55 -7.09 -8.27 -11.30
N TYR A 56 -6.25 -8.96 -10.51
CA TYR A 56 -5.09 -8.38 -9.84
C TYR A 56 -3.75 -8.91 -10.35
N GLY A 57 -3.74 -9.98 -11.15
CA GLY A 57 -2.53 -10.70 -11.55
C GLY A 57 -1.49 -9.90 -12.35
N ARG A 58 -1.80 -8.67 -12.72
CA ARG A 58 -0.91 -7.77 -13.49
C ARG A 58 -0.37 -6.60 -12.67
N PHE A 59 -0.68 -6.52 -11.38
CA PHE A 59 -0.27 -5.42 -10.52
C PHE A 59 0.84 -5.86 -9.57
N ASP A 60 1.88 -5.04 -9.44
CA ASP A 60 3.01 -5.31 -8.54
C ASP A 60 2.67 -4.96 -7.08
N LEU A 61 1.81 -3.96 -6.89
CA LEU A 61 1.34 -3.50 -5.59
C LEU A 61 -0.19 -3.40 -5.60
N VAL A 62 -0.83 -4.10 -4.68
CA VAL A 62 -2.29 -4.14 -4.55
C VAL A 62 -2.68 -3.77 -3.13
N VAL A 63 -3.62 -2.85 -2.98
CA VAL A 63 -4.28 -2.52 -1.71
C VAL A 63 -5.73 -2.96 -1.78
N VAL A 64 -6.16 -3.76 -0.84
CA VAL A 64 -7.56 -4.19 -0.68
C VAL A 64 -8.01 -4.04 0.76
N ASP A 65 -9.31 -4.00 0.99
CA ASP A 65 -9.84 -3.91 2.36
C ASP A 65 -9.35 -5.05 3.25
N GLY A 66 -8.68 -4.68 4.34
CA GLY A 66 -7.99 -5.63 5.22
C GLY A 66 -8.93 -6.48 6.05
N GLU A 67 -10.12 -5.98 6.37
CA GLU A 67 -11.09 -6.71 7.17
C GLU A 67 -11.91 -7.69 6.33
N SER A 68 -12.47 -7.24 5.22
CA SER A 68 -13.33 -8.05 4.34
C SER A 68 -12.56 -9.10 3.53
N ALA A 69 -11.25 -8.92 3.32
CA ALA A 69 -10.42 -9.89 2.64
C ALA A 69 -10.12 -11.11 3.52
N ALA A 70 -10.72 -12.25 3.19
CA ALA A 70 -10.36 -13.52 3.81
C ALA A 70 -8.95 -13.98 3.37
N ALA A 71 -8.25 -14.74 4.21
CA ALA A 71 -6.88 -15.23 3.95
C ALA A 71 -6.74 -15.93 2.59
N ARG A 72 -7.74 -16.75 2.18
CA ARG A 72 -7.73 -17.41 0.86
C ARG A 72 -7.73 -16.44 -0.32
N LYS A 73 -8.41 -15.28 -0.18
CA LYS A 73 -8.45 -14.24 -1.21
C LYS A 73 -7.11 -13.51 -1.31
N VAL A 74 -6.51 -13.16 -0.18
CA VAL A 74 -5.17 -12.58 -0.12
C VAL A 74 -4.15 -13.52 -0.78
N ALA A 75 -4.19 -14.81 -0.44
CA ALA A 75 -3.34 -15.81 -1.04
C ALA A 75 -3.56 -15.96 -2.56
N ALA A 76 -4.81 -15.87 -3.04
CA ALA A 76 -5.13 -15.93 -4.47
C ALA A 76 -4.53 -14.74 -5.22
N ILE A 77 -4.68 -13.51 -4.72
CA ILE A 77 -4.09 -12.30 -5.31
C ILE A 77 -2.56 -12.45 -5.37
N ARG A 78 -1.93 -12.80 -4.25
CA ARG A 78 -0.46 -12.95 -4.16
C ARG A 78 0.11 -13.98 -5.14
N ARG A 79 -0.55 -15.14 -5.28
CA ARG A 79 -0.10 -16.17 -6.24
C ARG A 79 -0.18 -15.73 -7.68
N SER A 80 -1.21 -14.96 -8.02
CA SER A 80 -1.45 -14.54 -9.40
C SER A 80 -0.63 -13.35 -9.83
N SER A 81 -0.44 -12.37 -8.93
CA SER A 81 0.32 -11.16 -9.25
C SER A 81 1.83 -11.36 -9.08
N GLY A 82 2.26 -12.29 -8.22
CA GLY A 82 3.63 -12.28 -7.71
C GLY A 82 3.97 -11.00 -6.93
N GLY A 83 3.03 -10.04 -6.88
CA GLY A 83 3.17 -8.72 -6.29
C GLY A 83 2.99 -8.69 -4.77
N LEU A 84 2.97 -7.47 -4.24
CA LEU A 84 2.72 -7.19 -2.83
C LEU A 84 1.23 -6.90 -2.62
N VAL A 85 0.65 -7.41 -1.52
CA VAL A 85 -0.74 -7.16 -1.14
C VAL A 85 -0.77 -6.53 0.25
N LEU A 86 -1.24 -5.28 0.34
CA LEU A 86 -1.38 -4.55 1.59
C LEU A 86 -2.84 -4.53 2.04
N ALA A 87 -3.03 -4.57 3.35
CA ALA A 87 -4.33 -4.42 3.98
C ALA A 87 -4.63 -2.93 4.22
N TYR A 88 -5.68 -2.41 3.60
CA TYR A 88 -6.25 -1.13 3.98
C TYR A 88 -6.77 -1.19 5.42
N LEU A 89 -6.40 -0.23 6.22
CA LEU A 89 -6.82 -0.03 7.59
C LEU A 89 -6.97 1.46 7.86
N ASP A 90 -8.20 1.89 8.10
CA ASP A 90 -8.44 3.23 8.62
C ASP A 90 -8.02 3.30 10.09
N VAL A 91 -7.23 4.31 10.44
CA VAL A 91 -6.72 4.55 11.79
C VAL A 91 -7.08 5.93 12.35
N GLY A 92 -7.60 6.80 11.49
CA GLY A 92 -8.01 8.15 11.87
C GLY A 92 -9.52 8.30 12.03
N THR A 93 -10.30 7.36 11.48
CA THR A 93 -11.75 7.33 11.64
C THR A 93 -12.27 5.98 12.13
N ILE A 94 -13.55 5.93 12.45
CA ILE A 94 -14.25 4.75 12.96
C ILE A 94 -15.48 4.55 12.09
N GLU A 95 -15.38 3.59 11.19
CA GLU A 95 -16.42 3.19 10.25
C GLU A 95 -17.42 2.25 10.94
N SER A 96 -18.71 2.55 10.85
CA SER A 96 -19.78 1.83 11.61
C SER A 96 -19.96 0.36 11.22
N TYR A 97 -19.53 -0.02 10.00
CA TYR A 97 -19.65 -1.39 9.48
C TYR A 97 -18.49 -2.31 9.85
N ARG A 98 -17.46 -1.81 10.52
CA ARG A 98 -16.32 -2.63 10.95
C ARG A 98 -16.70 -3.58 12.09
N GLY A 99 -16.24 -4.82 12.03
CA GLY A 99 -16.48 -5.81 13.09
C GLY A 99 -15.92 -5.43 14.46
N TRP A 100 -15.02 -4.45 14.50
CA TRP A 100 -14.48 -3.89 15.74
C TRP A 100 -15.14 -2.57 16.18
N TYR A 101 -16.19 -2.10 15.45
CA TYR A 101 -16.89 -0.84 15.72
C TYR A 101 -17.34 -0.69 17.16
N ASN A 102 -18.01 -1.71 17.74
CA ASN A 102 -18.52 -1.63 19.11
C ASN A 102 -17.40 -1.41 20.14
N ALA A 103 -16.20 -1.98 19.89
CA ALA A 103 -15.04 -1.77 20.75
C ALA A 103 -14.41 -0.38 20.57
N ALA A 104 -14.57 0.22 19.38
CA ALA A 104 -14.05 1.55 19.06
C ALA A 104 -15.04 2.68 19.43
N LYS A 105 -16.34 2.39 19.50
CA LYS A 105 -17.41 3.36 19.75
C LYS A 105 -17.15 4.34 20.90
N PRO A 106 -16.53 3.95 22.05
CA PRO A 106 -16.22 4.90 23.11
C PRO A 106 -15.16 5.96 22.77
N PHE A 107 -14.44 5.78 21.67
CA PHE A 107 -13.34 6.66 21.24
C PHE A 107 -13.71 7.56 20.06
N ARG A 108 -15.00 7.68 19.72
CA ARG A 108 -15.47 8.56 18.67
C ARG A 108 -15.37 10.02 19.11
N LEU A 109 -14.94 10.86 18.16
CA LEU A 109 -15.05 12.31 18.21
C LEU A 109 -16.28 12.77 17.40
N ASP A 110 -16.18 13.85 16.68
CA ASP A 110 -17.21 14.36 15.78
C ASP A 110 -17.41 13.47 14.54
N TYR A 111 -18.55 13.67 13.90
CA TYR A 111 -18.99 12.88 12.74
C TYR A 111 -18.57 13.57 11.43
N TRP A 112 -18.01 12.79 10.51
CA TRP A 112 -17.67 13.22 9.17
C TRP A 112 -18.76 12.76 8.17
N ALA A 113 -19.65 13.69 7.83
CA ALA A 113 -20.85 13.38 7.06
C ALA A 113 -20.56 12.87 5.65
N ASP A 114 -19.53 13.37 4.96
CA ASP A 114 -19.19 12.99 3.59
C ASP A 114 -18.93 11.48 3.44
N TRP A 115 -18.31 10.89 4.46
CA TRP A 115 -17.97 9.47 4.47
C TRP A 115 -18.87 8.62 5.39
N GLY A 116 -19.69 9.25 6.20
CA GLY A 116 -20.54 8.53 7.16
C GLY A 116 -19.77 7.91 8.30
N GLU A 117 -18.69 8.54 8.75
CA GLU A 117 -17.70 8.01 9.70
C GLU A 117 -17.52 8.95 10.89
N TRP A 118 -16.88 8.46 11.94
CA TRP A 118 -16.56 9.22 13.14
C TRP A 118 -15.04 9.41 13.22
N TYR A 119 -14.53 10.63 13.41
CA TYR A 119 -13.13 10.80 13.74
C TYR A 119 -12.79 10.06 15.03
N ALA A 120 -11.58 9.50 15.09
CA ALA A 120 -11.11 8.68 16.19
C ALA A 120 -10.30 9.49 17.20
N ASN A 121 -10.58 9.32 18.49
CA ASN A 121 -9.70 9.80 19.57
C ASN A 121 -8.44 8.93 19.63
N VAL A 122 -7.47 9.20 18.78
CA VAL A 122 -6.20 8.46 18.74
C VAL A 122 -5.29 8.79 19.93
N ASN A 123 -5.59 9.84 20.73
CA ASN A 123 -4.92 10.08 22.00
C ASN A 123 -5.35 9.09 23.10
N ALA A 124 -6.52 8.45 22.94
CA ALA A 124 -6.97 7.44 23.90
C ALA A 124 -6.11 6.18 23.79
N GLY A 125 -5.49 5.77 24.91
CA GLY A 125 -4.68 4.54 24.99
C GLY A 125 -5.46 3.28 24.64
N GLY A 126 -6.77 3.24 24.98
CA GLY A 126 -7.68 2.15 24.65
C GLY A 126 -7.86 1.97 23.15
N PHE A 127 -8.06 3.07 22.40
CA PHE A 127 -8.16 3.01 20.93
C PHE A 127 -6.86 2.49 20.30
N ARG A 128 -5.71 3.07 20.68
CA ARG A 128 -4.41 2.60 20.18
C ARG A 128 -4.17 1.12 20.51
N SER A 129 -4.55 0.69 21.72
CA SER A 129 -4.44 -0.73 22.13
C SER A 129 -5.33 -1.64 21.26
N LEU A 130 -6.57 -1.23 20.97
CA LEU A 130 -7.48 -1.94 20.07
C LEU A 130 -6.83 -2.16 18.70
N ILE A 131 -6.33 -1.09 18.08
CA ILE A 131 -5.70 -1.16 16.75
C ILE A 131 -4.42 -2.01 16.80
N LEU A 132 -3.51 -1.74 17.74
CA LEU A 132 -2.18 -2.38 17.79
C LEU A 132 -2.20 -3.85 18.21
N ARG A 133 -3.13 -4.24 19.09
CA ARG A 133 -3.14 -5.58 19.70
C ARG A 133 -4.19 -6.52 19.11
N ARG A 134 -5.24 -5.98 18.49
CA ARG A 134 -6.35 -6.78 17.96
C ARG A 134 -6.51 -6.62 16.45
N VAL A 135 -6.77 -5.40 15.95
CA VAL A 135 -7.18 -5.18 14.56
C VAL A 135 -6.01 -5.44 13.60
N ALA A 136 -4.89 -4.72 13.75
CA ALA A 136 -3.75 -4.86 12.86
C ALA A 136 -3.12 -6.27 12.87
N PRO A 137 -2.92 -6.94 14.02
CA PRO A 137 -2.45 -8.34 14.03
C PRO A 137 -3.40 -9.31 13.33
N ALA A 138 -4.73 -9.15 13.52
CA ALA A 138 -5.72 -9.99 12.85
C ALA A 138 -5.71 -9.83 11.32
N MET A 139 -5.48 -8.61 10.80
CA MET A 139 -5.29 -8.40 9.37
C MET A 139 -3.98 -9.05 8.89
N LEU A 140 -2.87 -8.80 9.58
CA LEU A 140 -1.56 -9.34 9.19
C LEU A 140 -1.50 -10.87 9.20
N SER A 141 -2.26 -11.55 10.05
CA SER A 141 -2.36 -13.02 10.10
C SER A 141 -3.02 -13.62 8.86
N LYS A 142 -3.78 -12.83 8.08
CA LYS A 142 -4.39 -13.27 6.83
C LYS A 142 -3.39 -13.40 5.67
N GLY A 143 -2.10 -13.08 5.88
CA GLY A 143 -1.05 -13.25 4.89
C GLY A 143 -0.74 -12.00 4.06
N PHE A 144 -1.24 -10.83 4.43
CA PHE A 144 -0.86 -9.55 3.83
C PHE A 144 0.64 -9.27 3.96
N ASP A 145 1.21 -8.58 2.99
CA ASP A 145 2.62 -8.15 2.98
C ASP A 145 2.85 -6.88 3.80
N GLY A 146 1.80 -6.22 4.28
CA GLY A 146 1.87 -5.02 5.09
C GLY A 146 0.51 -4.38 5.31
N LEU A 147 0.53 -3.17 5.87
CA LEU A 147 -0.65 -2.33 6.09
C LEU A 147 -0.56 -1.07 5.22
N PHE A 148 -1.70 -0.59 4.81
CA PHE A 148 -1.92 0.70 4.16
C PHE A 148 -2.87 1.50 5.05
N LEU A 149 -2.35 2.57 5.67
CA LEU A 149 -3.05 3.34 6.69
C LEU A 149 -3.78 4.52 6.07
N ASP A 150 -5.05 4.65 6.37
CA ASP A 150 -5.85 5.79 5.99
C ASP A 150 -6.11 6.73 7.17
N ASN A 151 -6.48 7.95 6.83
CA ASN A 151 -6.84 9.04 7.74
C ASN A 151 -5.79 9.33 8.82
N THR A 152 -4.52 9.02 8.56
CA THR A 152 -3.41 9.44 9.41
C THR A 152 -3.26 10.97 9.46
N ASP A 153 -3.81 11.66 8.46
CA ASP A 153 -3.84 13.10 8.31
C ASP A 153 -5.04 13.78 8.98
N MET A 154 -5.92 13.03 9.64
CA MET A 154 -6.98 13.61 10.48
C MET A 154 -6.42 14.61 11.51
N ALA A 155 -5.15 14.49 11.84
CA ALA A 155 -4.42 15.44 12.67
C ALA A 155 -4.24 16.84 12.05
N GLU A 156 -4.56 17.06 10.77
CA GLU A 156 -4.62 18.39 10.14
C GLU A 156 -5.91 19.11 10.57
N THR A 157 -7.03 18.40 10.65
CA THR A 157 -8.32 18.91 11.13
C THR A 157 -8.47 18.84 12.65
N HIS A 158 -7.80 17.87 13.28
CA HIS A 158 -7.81 17.63 14.74
C HIS A 158 -6.39 17.72 15.32
N PRO A 159 -5.76 18.92 15.39
CA PRO A 159 -4.36 19.06 15.77
C PRO A 159 -4.00 18.49 17.14
N VAL A 160 -4.94 18.48 18.08
CA VAL A 160 -4.79 17.89 19.41
C VAL A 160 -4.48 16.38 19.34
N GLN A 161 -4.84 15.69 18.26
CA GLN A 161 -4.64 14.25 18.07
C GLN A 161 -3.22 13.90 17.54
N LYS A 162 -2.39 14.87 17.18
CA LYS A 162 -1.03 14.64 16.65
C LYS A 162 -0.15 13.72 17.51
N PRO A 163 -0.10 13.87 18.84
CA PRO A 163 0.73 12.98 19.68
C PRO A 163 0.25 11.53 19.64
N GLY A 164 -1.05 11.31 19.70
CA GLY A 164 -1.66 9.98 19.66
C GLY A 164 -1.43 9.31 18.30
N MET A 165 -1.64 10.05 17.19
CA MET A 165 -1.38 9.54 15.83
C MET A 165 0.09 9.14 15.67
N ARG A 166 1.03 9.98 16.11
CA ARG A 166 2.46 9.62 16.08
C ARG A 166 2.75 8.34 16.86
N THR A 167 2.17 8.19 18.06
CA THR A 167 2.35 7.00 18.90
C THR A 167 1.78 5.75 18.22
N LEU A 168 0.58 5.87 17.62
CA LEU A 168 -0.08 4.79 16.89
C LEU A 168 0.73 4.34 15.68
N VAL A 169 1.12 5.28 14.82
CA VAL A 169 1.92 5.02 13.60
C VAL A 169 3.28 4.39 13.96
N ALA A 170 3.96 4.91 14.98
CA ALA A 170 5.22 4.32 15.44
C ALA A 170 5.03 2.89 15.97
N GLY A 171 3.92 2.62 16.66
CA GLY A 171 3.54 1.29 17.12
C GLY A 171 3.27 0.32 15.98
N LEU A 172 2.51 0.75 14.96
CA LEU A 172 2.23 -0.03 13.76
C LEU A 172 3.50 -0.30 12.96
N SER A 173 4.39 0.69 12.83
CA SER A 173 5.68 0.51 12.16
C SER A 173 6.53 -0.57 12.85
N ARG A 174 6.64 -0.56 14.17
CA ARG A 174 7.32 -1.63 14.92
C ARG A 174 6.65 -2.99 14.70
N LEU A 175 5.32 -3.03 14.74
CA LEU A 175 4.53 -4.26 14.56
C LEU A 175 4.79 -4.92 13.19
N VAL A 176 4.79 -4.14 12.10
CA VAL A 176 4.99 -4.66 10.75
C VAL A 176 6.45 -5.02 10.51
N ARG A 177 7.40 -4.19 10.96
CA ARG A 177 8.85 -4.42 10.79
C ARG A 177 9.33 -5.68 11.52
N ALA A 178 8.83 -5.94 12.73
CA ALA A 178 9.11 -7.17 13.47
C ALA A 178 8.66 -8.44 12.71
N ARG A 179 7.83 -8.30 11.68
CA ARG A 179 7.34 -9.38 10.81
C ARG A 179 7.90 -9.31 9.39
N GLY A 180 8.88 -8.46 9.13
CA GLY A 180 9.42 -8.20 7.79
C GLY A 180 8.36 -7.69 6.82
N LYS A 181 7.35 -6.95 7.29
CA LYS A 181 6.21 -6.42 6.52
C LYS A 181 6.32 -4.91 6.34
N LEU A 182 5.51 -4.37 5.43
CA LEU A 182 5.52 -2.97 4.99
C LEU A 182 4.46 -2.13 5.68
N LEU A 183 4.69 -0.82 5.73
CA LEU A 183 3.74 0.18 6.16
C LEU A 183 3.67 1.31 5.12
N MET A 184 2.50 1.56 4.57
CA MET A 184 2.24 2.73 3.74
C MET A 184 1.18 3.61 4.39
N ALA A 185 1.21 4.90 4.07
CA ALA A 185 0.19 5.86 4.49
C ALA A 185 -0.56 6.42 3.28
N GLN A 186 -1.71 7.05 3.54
CA GLN A 186 -2.48 7.80 2.57
C GLN A 186 -2.50 9.27 2.93
N ASN A 187 -2.37 10.14 1.93
CA ASN A 187 -2.56 11.59 2.02
C ASN A 187 -1.68 12.32 3.07
N GLY A 188 -2.11 13.50 3.51
CA GLY A 188 -1.51 14.25 4.59
C GLY A 188 -0.06 14.65 4.34
N ALA A 189 0.22 15.35 3.24
CA ALA A 189 1.57 15.75 2.87
C ALA A 189 2.33 16.51 3.97
N SER A 190 1.61 17.24 4.83
CA SER A 190 2.18 17.98 5.98
C SER A 190 2.14 17.13 7.25
N ALA A 191 1.01 16.48 7.56
CA ALA A 191 0.85 15.66 8.76
C ALA A 191 1.78 14.44 8.78
N ASN A 192 1.94 13.79 7.63
CA ASN A 192 2.77 12.59 7.49
C ASN A 192 4.26 12.87 7.28
N TRP A 193 4.66 14.11 6.98
CA TRP A 193 6.09 14.43 6.79
C TRP A 193 6.95 14.15 8.02
N PRO A 194 6.57 14.55 9.26
CA PRO A 194 7.29 14.18 10.46
C PRO A 194 7.31 12.68 10.75
N LEU A 195 6.33 11.94 10.21
CA LEU A 195 6.14 10.50 10.40
C LEU A 195 6.79 9.65 9.31
N ARG A 196 7.31 10.26 8.21
CA ARG A 196 7.81 9.58 7.02
C ARG A 196 8.80 8.43 7.29
N ARG A 197 9.62 8.56 8.36
CA ARG A 197 10.59 7.52 8.77
C ARG A 197 9.95 6.20 9.19
N PHE A 198 8.65 6.22 9.48
CA PHE A 198 7.89 5.03 9.88
C PHE A 198 7.29 4.30 8.68
N TYR A 199 7.22 4.94 7.51
CA TYR A 199 6.61 4.42 6.30
C TYR A 199 7.64 3.91 5.30
N ASP A 200 7.22 2.96 4.48
CA ASP A 200 7.93 2.47 3.31
C ASP A 200 7.40 3.13 2.02
N GLY A 201 6.20 3.69 2.08
CA GLY A 201 5.58 4.41 0.98
C GLY A 201 4.38 5.25 1.42
N ILE A 202 3.88 6.04 0.48
CA ILE A 202 2.69 6.90 0.66
C ILE A 202 1.90 6.98 -0.63
N ASN A 203 0.57 7.06 -0.51
CA ASN A 203 -0.34 7.38 -1.61
C ASN A 203 -0.81 8.83 -1.49
N PHE A 204 -0.92 9.52 -2.61
CA PHE A 204 -1.60 10.81 -2.69
C PHE A 204 -2.83 10.69 -3.58
N GLU A 205 -3.95 11.10 -3.06
CA GLU A 205 -5.20 11.21 -3.82
C GLU A 205 -5.36 12.59 -4.43
N ASP A 206 -6.29 12.69 -5.38
CA ASP A 206 -6.70 13.96 -5.96
C ASP A 206 -5.54 14.75 -6.56
N VAL A 207 -4.64 14.08 -7.28
CA VAL A 207 -3.52 14.78 -7.92
C VAL A 207 -4.02 15.70 -9.03
N SER A 208 -4.90 15.22 -9.89
CA SER A 208 -5.44 15.92 -11.07
C SER A 208 -6.95 16.03 -11.08
N PHE A 209 -7.64 15.05 -10.52
CA PHE A 209 -9.10 14.95 -10.50
C PHE A 209 -9.57 14.50 -9.14
N SER A 210 -10.70 15.06 -8.71
CA SER A 210 -11.31 14.83 -7.40
C SER A 210 -12.80 14.65 -7.51
N TYR A 211 -13.47 14.46 -6.38
CA TYR A 211 -14.91 14.36 -6.27
C TYR A 211 -15.45 15.38 -5.28
N ASP A 212 -16.49 16.08 -5.68
CA ASP A 212 -17.23 17.05 -4.86
C ASP A 212 -18.46 16.34 -4.27
N PHE A 213 -18.50 16.16 -2.96
CA PHE A 213 -19.57 15.46 -2.27
C PHE A 213 -20.87 16.25 -2.25
N ASP A 214 -20.82 17.59 -2.18
CA ASP A 214 -22.00 18.44 -2.18
C ASP A 214 -22.69 18.43 -3.56
N ARG A 215 -21.88 18.44 -4.63
CA ARG A 215 -22.37 18.46 -6.01
C ARG A 215 -22.53 17.06 -6.61
N HIS A 216 -22.10 16.03 -5.91
CA HIS A 216 -22.03 14.65 -6.41
C HIS A 216 -21.34 14.54 -7.79
N ALA A 217 -20.24 15.26 -7.99
CA ALA A 217 -19.59 15.42 -9.29
C ALA A 217 -18.08 15.29 -9.24
N TYR A 218 -17.51 14.67 -10.26
CA TYR A 218 -16.07 14.67 -10.48
C TYR A 218 -15.63 15.97 -11.14
N PHE A 219 -14.51 16.53 -10.69
CA PHE A 219 -13.98 17.78 -11.24
C PHE A 219 -12.46 17.72 -11.45
N CYS A 220 -11.99 18.57 -12.36
CA CYS A 220 -10.57 18.77 -12.62
C CYS A 220 -10.00 19.79 -11.61
N ARG A 221 -8.87 19.45 -11.02
CA ARG A 221 -8.20 20.36 -10.08
C ARG A 221 -7.49 21.50 -10.84
N LEU A 222 -7.40 22.64 -10.20
CA LEU A 222 -6.67 23.79 -10.73
C LEU A 222 -5.18 23.48 -10.89
N ALA A 223 -4.55 24.04 -11.92
CA ALA A 223 -3.13 23.79 -12.24
C ALA A 223 -2.19 24.00 -11.03
N GLY A 224 -2.43 25.03 -10.22
CA GLY A 224 -1.66 25.28 -9.00
C GLY A 224 -1.81 24.17 -7.94
N ALA A 225 -2.97 23.52 -7.85
CA ALA A 225 -3.19 22.39 -6.95
C ALA A 225 -2.45 21.13 -7.46
N VAL A 226 -2.52 20.87 -8.77
CA VAL A 226 -1.76 19.79 -9.42
C VAL A 226 -0.26 19.96 -9.19
N ALA A 227 0.27 21.17 -9.40
CA ALA A 227 1.68 21.47 -9.19
C ALA A 227 2.12 21.24 -7.73
N ARG A 228 1.28 21.62 -6.75
CA ARG A 228 1.53 21.35 -5.32
C ARG A 228 1.54 19.85 -5.02
N ALA A 229 0.58 19.09 -5.56
CA ALA A 229 0.54 17.64 -5.40
C ALA A 229 1.82 16.99 -5.97
N GLN A 230 2.23 17.37 -7.18
CA GLN A 230 3.46 16.89 -7.79
C GLN A 230 4.73 17.26 -7.00
N LYS A 231 4.77 18.47 -6.40
CA LYS A 231 5.87 18.87 -5.51
C LYS A 231 5.93 17.96 -4.27
N ASN A 232 4.78 17.65 -3.67
CA ASN A 232 4.71 16.74 -2.53
C ASN A 232 5.15 15.32 -2.91
N ILE A 233 4.70 14.80 -4.04
CA ILE A 233 5.15 13.50 -4.57
C ILE A 233 6.68 13.46 -4.66
N ARG A 234 7.28 14.43 -5.35
CA ARG A 234 8.76 14.51 -5.48
C ARG A 234 9.46 14.61 -4.13
N ARG A 235 8.89 15.38 -3.19
CA ARG A 235 9.44 15.51 -1.82
C ARG A 235 9.50 14.16 -1.10
N TYR A 236 8.46 13.35 -1.19
CA TYR A 236 8.44 12.03 -0.54
C TYR A 236 9.32 11.01 -1.26
N LEU A 237 9.40 11.06 -2.59
CA LEU A 237 10.34 10.25 -3.37
C LEU A 237 11.78 10.56 -2.98
N SER A 238 12.16 11.84 -2.85
CA SER A 238 13.52 12.24 -2.44
C SER A 238 13.87 11.82 -1.00
N ALA A 239 12.86 11.53 -0.18
CA ALA A 239 13.03 10.94 1.16
C ALA A 239 13.13 9.40 1.13
N GLY A 240 13.15 8.77 -0.05
CA GLY A 240 13.30 7.33 -0.25
C GLY A 240 12.01 6.51 -0.14
N LEU A 241 10.84 7.14 -0.08
CA LEU A 241 9.58 6.43 -0.01
C LEU A 241 9.08 6.05 -1.42
N LYS A 242 8.41 4.90 -1.52
CA LYS A 242 7.60 4.60 -2.71
C LYS A 242 6.36 5.49 -2.70
N VAL A 243 6.10 6.16 -3.83
CA VAL A 243 4.91 7.01 -3.94
C VAL A 243 3.95 6.47 -4.99
N THR A 244 2.69 6.40 -4.63
CA THR A 244 1.57 6.11 -5.53
C THR A 244 0.64 7.33 -5.61
N ALA A 245 -0.16 7.41 -6.65
CA ALA A 245 -1.10 8.51 -6.86
C ALA A 245 -2.44 7.96 -7.33
N THR A 246 -3.52 8.37 -6.70
CA THR A 246 -4.88 7.96 -7.04
C THR A 246 -5.69 9.18 -7.46
N ASP A 247 -6.33 9.10 -8.62
CA ASP A 247 -7.26 10.11 -9.12
C ASP A 247 -8.67 9.54 -9.29
N TYR A 248 -9.67 10.37 -9.11
CA TYR A 248 -11.07 9.98 -9.15
C TYR A 248 -11.78 10.53 -10.38
N LEU A 249 -12.37 9.64 -11.16
CA LEU A 249 -13.08 9.96 -12.40
C LEU A 249 -14.33 9.11 -12.57
N ALA A 250 -15.32 9.60 -13.29
CA ALA A 250 -16.41 8.78 -13.81
C ALA A 250 -15.89 7.73 -14.81
N ALA A 251 -16.67 6.68 -15.04
CA ALA A 251 -16.34 5.67 -16.03
C ALA A 251 -16.16 6.27 -17.45
N ARG A 252 -15.34 5.61 -18.26
CA ARG A 252 -15.11 5.94 -19.69
C ARG A 252 -14.51 7.34 -19.98
N LYS A 253 -13.94 8.01 -19.00
CA LYS A 253 -13.22 9.30 -19.16
C LYS A 253 -11.78 9.08 -19.62
N THR A 254 -11.61 8.62 -20.87
CA THR A 254 -10.31 8.19 -21.41
C THR A 254 -9.28 9.32 -21.51
N LYS A 255 -9.71 10.53 -21.95
CA LYS A 255 -8.81 11.68 -22.08
C LYS A 255 -8.33 12.14 -20.70
N GLU A 256 -9.24 12.27 -19.77
CA GLU A 256 -8.97 12.68 -18.38
C GLU A 256 -8.09 11.63 -17.66
N THR A 257 -8.35 10.35 -17.89
CA THR A 257 -7.50 9.26 -17.37
C THR A 257 -6.05 9.38 -17.85
N ARG A 258 -5.83 9.70 -19.14
CA ARG A 258 -4.47 9.92 -19.67
C ARG A 258 -3.79 11.12 -19.02
N ILE A 259 -4.54 12.19 -18.73
CA ILE A 259 -4.01 13.38 -18.02
C ILE A 259 -3.61 13.00 -16.59
N ALA A 260 -4.47 12.30 -15.84
CA ALA A 260 -4.18 11.84 -14.49
C ALA A 260 -2.91 10.98 -14.45
N VAL A 261 -2.84 9.96 -15.31
CA VAL A 261 -1.67 9.07 -15.44
C VAL A 261 -0.41 9.86 -15.74
N ARG A 262 -0.44 10.74 -16.74
CA ARG A 262 0.72 11.56 -17.12
C ARG A 262 1.19 12.46 -15.97
N ASN A 263 0.27 13.12 -15.27
CA ASN A 263 0.61 14.02 -14.15
C ASN A 263 1.23 13.27 -12.97
N ALA A 264 0.72 12.08 -12.65
CA ALA A 264 1.31 11.23 -11.62
C ALA A 264 2.71 10.74 -12.04
N CYS A 265 2.83 10.21 -13.26
CA CYS A 265 4.10 9.72 -13.81
C CYS A 265 5.18 10.80 -13.91
N SER A 266 4.83 12.02 -14.36
CA SER A 266 5.78 13.13 -14.45
C SER A 266 6.30 13.59 -13.09
N ALA A 267 5.61 13.26 -12.02
CA ALA A 267 6.07 13.47 -10.65
C ALA A 267 6.84 12.25 -10.08
N GLY A 268 6.82 11.10 -10.76
CA GLY A 268 7.48 9.85 -10.35
C GLY A 268 6.61 8.90 -9.52
N ALA A 269 5.30 9.17 -9.40
CA ALA A 269 4.38 8.30 -8.67
C ALA A 269 3.79 7.21 -9.55
N LEU A 270 3.45 6.05 -8.98
CA LEU A 270 2.68 5.02 -9.66
C LEU A 270 1.21 5.44 -9.73
N PRO A 271 0.63 5.56 -10.94
CA PRO A 271 -0.73 6.05 -11.12
C PRO A 271 -1.79 4.99 -10.86
N TYR A 272 -2.92 5.41 -10.33
CA TYR A 272 -4.16 4.66 -10.29
C TYR A 272 -5.34 5.60 -10.55
N VAL A 273 -6.36 5.12 -11.27
CA VAL A 273 -7.58 5.91 -11.55
C VAL A 273 -8.79 5.02 -11.29
N SER A 274 -9.70 5.48 -10.43
CA SER A 274 -10.90 4.75 -10.06
C SER A 274 -12.12 5.70 -9.94
N ASP A 275 -13.26 5.17 -9.50
CA ASP A 275 -14.35 5.98 -8.94
C ASP A 275 -14.03 6.33 -7.48
N ILE A 276 -14.77 7.29 -6.91
CA ILE A 276 -14.58 7.75 -5.53
C ILE A 276 -14.71 6.62 -4.50
N ASN A 277 -15.48 5.58 -4.78
CA ASN A 277 -15.64 4.42 -3.90
C ASN A 277 -14.60 3.31 -4.15
N LEU A 278 -13.58 3.54 -4.97
CA LEU A 278 -12.50 2.59 -5.25
C LEU A 278 -12.98 1.19 -5.68
N ARG A 279 -14.06 1.14 -6.48
CA ARG A 279 -14.66 -0.12 -6.98
C ARG A 279 -14.12 -0.54 -8.33
N ARG A 280 -13.56 0.38 -9.13
CA ARG A 280 -13.08 0.09 -10.47
C ARG A 280 -11.63 -0.35 -10.47
N ILE A 281 -11.39 -1.52 -11.03
CA ILE A 281 -10.05 -2.06 -11.28
C ILE A 281 -9.86 -2.05 -12.79
N PRO A 282 -8.88 -1.31 -13.33
CA PRO A 282 -8.63 -1.30 -14.77
C PRO A 282 -8.15 -2.69 -15.25
N ALA A 283 -8.54 -3.06 -16.47
CA ALA A 283 -8.17 -4.36 -17.06
C ALA A 283 -6.65 -4.51 -17.25
N ARG A 284 -5.93 -3.40 -17.37
CA ARG A 284 -4.47 -3.32 -17.42
C ARG A 284 -3.99 -2.23 -16.48
N PRO A 285 -2.83 -2.43 -15.82
CA PRO A 285 -2.21 -1.37 -15.03
C PRO A 285 -1.91 -0.13 -15.87
N PHE A 286 -1.98 1.03 -15.25
CA PHE A 286 -1.36 2.23 -15.79
C PHE A 286 0.14 2.17 -15.51
N LEU A 287 0.94 2.39 -16.55
CA LEU A 287 2.41 2.36 -16.45
C LEU A 287 2.97 3.73 -16.81
N CYS A 288 4.06 4.09 -16.17
CA CYS A 288 4.89 5.23 -16.55
C CYS A 288 5.92 4.78 -17.59
N HIS A 289 5.98 5.50 -18.71
CA HIS A 289 6.94 5.27 -19.80
C HIS A 289 8.04 6.31 -19.76
#